data_bb7e33f32dfba05abcfe35bf661b0366
#
_entry.id   bb7e33f32dfba05abcfe35bf661b0366
#
_cell.length_a   1.000
_cell.length_b   1.000
_cell.length_c   1.000
_cell.angle_alpha   90.00
_cell.angle_beta   90.00
_cell.angle_gamma   90.00
#
_symmetry.space_group_name_H-M   'P 1'
#
loop_
_entity.id
_entity.type
_entity.pdbx_description
1 polymer ?
#
loop_
_entity_poly.entity_id
_entity_poly.type
_entity_poly.pdbx_seq_one_letter_code
_entity_poly.pdbx_strand_id
1 'polypeptide(L)' 'DYGDAWKSMSLGAMTDQVIIRVYRIRKILANGGKCTVSEGVSAQLHDVINYCVFALIKMGAEFLN' A
#
# COMPACT_ATOMS: atom_id res chain seq x y z
N ASP A 1 7.75 -1.29 -8.67
CA ASP A 1 6.88 -1.84 -9.68
C ASP A 1 5.97 -2.90 -9.09
N TYR A 2 4.70 -2.81 -9.40
CA TYR A 2 3.71 -3.74 -8.87
C TYR A 2 3.54 -4.98 -9.77
N GLY A 3 3.80 -4.83 -11.07
CA GLY A 3 3.63 -5.94 -12.00
C GLY A 3 2.29 -6.64 -11.82
N ASP A 4 2.33 -7.96 -11.86
CA ASP A 4 1.14 -8.80 -11.64
C ASP A 4 1.13 -9.50 -10.29
N ALA A 5 2.11 -9.23 -9.43
CA ALA A 5 2.22 -9.91 -8.13
C ALA A 5 0.98 -9.71 -7.26
N TRP A 6 0.35 -8.52 -7.33
CA TRP A 6 -0.84 -8.21 -6.54
C TRP A 6 -2.02 -9.14 -6.86
N LYS A 7 -2.08 -9.70 -8.06
CA LYS A 7 -3.18 -10.57 -8.48
C LYS A 7 -3.25 -11.86 -7.67
N SER A 8 -2.11 -12.34 -7.19
CA SER A 8 -2.04 -13.55 -6.36
C SER A 8 -2.08 -13.25 -4.86
N MET A 9 -2.06 -11.98 -4.46
CA MET A 9 -2.11 -11.61 -3.06
C MET A 9 -3.52 -11.74 -2.51
N SER A 10 -3.63 -12.22 -1.26
CA SER A 10 -4.91 -12.22 -0.54
C SER A 10 -5.28 -10.80 -0.10
N LEU A 11 -6.55 -10.59 0.24
CA LEU A 11 -6.98 -9.34 0.86
C LEU A 11 -6.21 -9.05 2.15
N GLY A 12 -5.96 -10.09 2.95
CA GLY A 12 -5.17 -9.94 4.17
C GLY A 12 -3.76 -9.45 3.88
N ALA A 13 -3.10 -10.02 2.87
CA ALA A 13 -1.76 -9.59 2.49
C ALA A 13 -1.75 -8.14 1.98
N MET A 14 -2.75 -7.72 1.22
CA MET A 14 -2.89 -6.34 0.77
C MET A 14 -3.08 -5.39 1.96
N THR A 15 -3.93 -5.78 2.91
CA THR A 15 -4.15 -5.02 4.14
C THR A 15 -2.86 -4.86 4.94
N ASP A 16 -2.08 -5.93 5.06
CA ASP A 16 -0.78 -5.90 5.73
C ASP A 16 0.16 -4.89 5.07
N GLN A 17 0.17 -4.83 3.75
CA GLN A 17 0.98 -3.84 3.02
C GLN A 17 0.55 -2.41 3.35
N VAL A 18 -0.74 -2.16 3.46
CA VAL A 18 -1.25 -0.84 3.86
C VAL A 18 -0.78 -0.49 5.26
N ILE A 19 -0.89 -1.43 6.20
CA ILE A 19 -0.47 -1.23 7.59
C ILE A 19 1.02 -0.92 7.67
N ILE A 20 1.85 -1.68 6.95
CA ILE A 20 3.30 -1.46 6.92
C ILE A 20 3.62 -0.03 6.47
N ARG A 21 2.95 0.45 5.41
CA ARG A 21 3.21 1.80 4.89
C ARG A 21 2.72 2.88 5.81
N VAL A 22 1.59 2.67 6.50
CA VAL A 22 1.11 3.61 7.51
C VAL A 22 2.13 3.76 8.64
N TYR A 23 2.71 2.66 9.12
CA TYR A 23 3.76 2.72 10.13
C TYR A 23 5.01 3.45 9.63
N ARG A 24 5.38 3.23 8.38
CA ARG A 24 6.51 3.96 7.77
C ARG A 24 6.24 5.47 7.73
N ILE A 25 5.04 5.86 7.35
CA ILE A 25 4.63 7.27 7.35
C ILE A 25 4.76 7.86 8.75
N ARG A 26 4.27 7.17 9.75
CA ARG A 26 4.39 7.63 11.15
C ARG A 26 5.83 7.81 11.58
N LYS A 27 6.70 6.89 11.20
CA LYS A 27 8.14 6.99 11.49
C LYS A 27 8.78 8.20 10.82
N ILE A 28 8.47 8.41 9.54
CA ILE A 28 9.00 9.54 8.79
C ILE A 28 8.58 10.85 9.44
N LEU A 29 7.30 10.98 9.80
CA LEU A 29 6.78 12.18 10.45
C LEU A 29 7.41 12.40 11.83
N ALA A 30 7.66 11.34 12.58
CA ALA A 30 8.33 11.43 13.86
C ALA A 30 9.78 11.93 13.74
N ASN A 31 10.42 11.68 12.61
CA ASN A 31 11.76 12.17 12.30
C ASN A 31 11.77 13.53 11.55
N GLY A 32 10.67 14.26 11.62
CA GLY A 32 10.56 15.56 10.96
C GLY A 32 10.45 15.48 9.44
N GLY A 33 10.01 14.34 8.91
CA GLY A 33 9.85 14.15 7.48
C GLY A 33 11.14 13.87 6.73
N LYS A 34 12.24 13.63 7.42
CA LYS A 34 13.56 13.42 6.81
C LYS A 34 13.73 12.00 6.33
N CYS A 35 13.82 11.84 5.02
CA CYS A 35 14.06 10.54 4.38
C CYS A 35 14.44 10.75 2.93
N THR A 36 14.83 9.67 2.24
CA THR A 36 15.05 9.75 0.79
C THR A 36 13.72 9.96 0.07
N VAL A 37 13.77 10.53 -1.13
CA VAL A 37 12.56 10.80 -1.93
C VAL A 37 11.75 9.53 -2.16
N SER A 38 12.43 8.42 -2.49
CA SER A 38 11.77 7.15 -2.78
C SER A 38 11.10 6.53 -1.55
N GLU A 39 11.48 6.95 -0.35
CA GLU A 39 10.94 6.42 0.91
C GLU A 39 10.08 7.45 1.64
N GLY A 40 9.84 8.60 1.04
CA GLY A 40 9.10 9.70 1.64
C GLY A 40 7.63 9.41 1.81
N VAL A 41 6.95 10.30 2.53
CA VAL A 41 5.51 10.19 2.80
C VAL A 41 4.71 10.04 1.51
N SER A 42 5.03 10.85 0.49
CA SER A 42 4.32 10.78 -0.79
C SER A 42 4.42 9.39 -1.43
N ALA A 43 5.63 8.81 -1.44
CA ALA A 43 5.83 7.46 -1.99
C ALA A 43 5.02 6.42 -1.22
N GLN A 44 5.01 6.50 0.10
CA GLN A 44 4.24 5.56 0.93
C GLN A 44 2.73 5.72 0.70
N LEU A 45 2.24 6.95 0.54
CA LEU A 45 0.83 7.20 0.26
C LEU A 45 0.43 6.68 -1.12
N HIS A 46 1.28 6.81 -2.14
CA HIS A 46 1.01 6.21 -3.44
C HIS A 46 0.88 4.69 -3.33
N ASP A 47 1.74 4.05 -2.57
CA ASP A 47 1.66 2.61 -2.35
C ASP A 47 0.36 2.23 -1.63
N VAL A 48 -0.05 3.00 -0.62
CA VAL A 48 -1.32 2.78 0.08
C VAL A 48 -2.49 2.85 -0.90
N ILE A 49 -2.52 3.87 -1.75
CA ILE A 49 -3.57 4.03 -2.76
C ILE A 49 -3.59 2.82 -3.69
N ASN A 50 -2.43 2.40 -4.19
CA ASN A 50 -2.35 1.28 -5.11
C ASN A 50 -2.83 -0.02 -4.49
N TYR A 51 -2.44 -0.32 -3.26
CA TYR A 51 -2.93 -1.53 -2.59
C TYR A 51 -4.42 -1.45 -2.28
N CYS A 52 -4.94 -0.27 -1.96
CA CYS A 52 -6.39 -0.10 -1.78
C CYS A 52 -7.15 -0.35 -3.08
N VAL A 53 -6.64 0.15 -4.21
CA VAL A 53 -7.24 -0.10 -5.53
C VAL A 53 -7.19 -1.59 -5.86
N PHE A 54 -6.05 -2.24 -5.66
CA PHE A 54 -5.93 -3.68 -5.90
C PHE A 54 -6.92 -4.47 -5.05
N ALA A 55 -7.08 -4.10 -3.79
CA ALA A 55 -8.02 -4.76 -2.89
C ALA A 55 -9.46 -4.59 -3.39
N LEU A 56 -9.83 -3.40 -3.81
CA LEU A 56 -11.17 -3.14 -4.35
C LEU A 56 -11.43 -3.92 -5.63
N ILE A 57 -10.45 -4.03 -6.52
CA ILE A 57 -10.57 -4.83 -7.73
C ILE A 57 -10.79 -6.30 -7.37
N LYS A 58 -9.99 -6.80 -6.43
CA LYS A 58 -10.10 -8.19 -5.99
C LYS A 58 -11.47 -8.47 -5.35
N MET A 59 -11.96 -7.58 -4.52
CA MET A 59 -13.28 -7.69 -3.92
C MET A 59 -14.38 -7.71 -4.99
N GLY A 60 -14.29 -6.82 -5.98
CA GLY A 60 -15.21 -6.81 -7.10
C GLY A 60 -15.19 -8.12 -7.87
N ALA A 61 -14.01 -8.64 -8.17
CA ALA A 61 -13.87 -9.91 -8.86
C ALA A 61 -14.45 -11.08 -8.06
N GLU A 62 -14.31 -11.06 -6.73
CA GLU A 62 -14.78 -12.13 -5.86
C GLU A 62 -16.27 -12.05 -5.53
N PHE A 63 -16.83 -10.83 -5.43
CA PHE A 63 -18.18 -10.63 -4.91
C PHE A 63 -19.19 -10.13 -5.93
N LEU A 64 -18.76 -9.66 -7.09
CA LEU A 64 -19.66 -9.18 -8.14
C LEU A 64 -19.85 -10.18 -9.28
N ASN A 65 -19.04 -11.21 -9.31
CA ASN A 65 -19.24 -12.32 -10.24
C ASN A 65 -20.10 -13.40 -9.60
#